data_e7b9a4093137d027610b7617a90b8853
#
_entry.id   e7b9a4093137d027610b7617a90b8853
#
_cell.length_a   1.000
_cell.length_b   1.000
_cell.length_c   1.000
_cell.angle_alpha   90.00
_cell.angle_beta   90.00
_cell.angle_gamma   90.00
#
_symmetry.space_group_name_H-M   'P 1'
#
loop_
_entity.id
_entity.type
_entity.pdbx_description
1 polymer ?
#
loop_
_entity_poly.entity_id
_entity_poly.type
_entity_poly.pdbx_seq_one_letter_code
_entity_poly.pdbx_strand_id
1 'polypeptide(L)'
;LYEHIRHMFYTTVPAAIGAIIIYTLLGLKAGTDISVESETVRGMMENLEQIFHWNILLLIPIIIVLAGSVMKKPTIPIMLLSSAVAGFLGIFFQGFTLSDFFEASVSGFSMEQVKGIEDMEVLPEITSLLARGGMNSMLETILLILCAFSFAGIITSSGCLDVILEKLSQVVKNRFSLILSTVVSTVTMAVATGSD
;
A
#
# COMPACT_ATOMS: atom_id res chain seq x y z
N LEU A 1 -15.47 -5.32 14.13
CA LEU A 1 -14.61 -4.84 13.05
C LEU A 1 -14.95 -3.39 12.65
N TYR A 2 -16.20 -3.08 12.30
CA TYR A 2 -16.63 -1.75 11.84
C TYR A 2 -16.53 -0.65 12.91
N GLU A 3 -16.81 -0.95 14.17
CA GLU A 3 -16.56 0.01 15.26
C GLU A 3 -15.09 0.33 15.42
N HIS A 4 -14.22 -0.65 15.23
CA HIS A 4 -12.79 -0.45 15.27
C HIS A 4 -12.32 0.47 14.14
N ILE A 5 -12.80 0.23 12.91
CA ILE A 5 -12.53 1.10 11.75
C ILE A 5 -13.01 2.53 12.01
N ARG A 6 -14.20 2.70 12.59
CA ARG A 6 -14.73 4.02 12.95
C ARG A 6 -13.86 4.75 13.97
N HIS A 7 -13.33 4.04 14.97
CA HIS A 7 -12.39 4.64 15.92
C HIS A 7 -11.05 5.02 15.27
N MET A 8 -10.56 4.21 14.33
CA MET A 8 -9.35 4.55 13.57
C MET A 8 -9.53 5.84 12.76
N PHE A 9 -10.72 6.09 12.20
CA PHE A 9 -10.99 7.35 11.48
C PHE A 9 -10.80 8.59 12.36
N TYR A 10 -11.18 8.54 13.63
CA TYR A 10 -11.00 9.66 14.54
C TYR A 10 -9.54 10.00 14.83
N THR A 11 -8.65 9.05 14.71
CA THR A 11 -7.20 9.26 14.89
C THR A 11 -6.49 9.55 13.57
N THR A 12 -6.88 8.86 12.50
CA THR A 12 -6.22 8.96 11.19
C THR A 12 -6.53 10.28 10.49
N VAL A 13 -7.78 10.76 10.56
CA VAL A 13 -8.17 12.01 9.90
C VAL A 13 -7.43 13.23 10.48
N PRO A 14 -7.37 13.45 11.81
CA PRO A 14 -6.58 14.56 12.35
C PRO A 14 -5.08 14.42 12.04
N ALA A 15 -4.53 13.20 12.08
CA ALA A 15 -3.14 12.95 11.74
C ALA A 15 -2.84 13.28 10.27
N ALA A 16 -3.73 12.88 9.36
CA ALA A 16 -3.62 13.19 7.93
C ALA A 16 -3.70 14.71 7.68
N ILE A 17 -4.64 15.40 8.31
CA ILE A 17 -4.76 16.87 8.22
C ILE A 17 -3.48 17.53 8.75
N GLY A 18 -2.98 17.09 9.91
CA GLY A 18 -1.72 17.58 10.46
C GLY A 18 -0.53 17.38 9.52
N ALA A 19 -0.41 16.19 8.93
CA ALA A 19 0.61 15.89 7.96
C ALA A 19 0.51 16.81 6.71
N ILE A 20 -0.69 16.97 6.15
CA ILE A 20 -0.93 17.86 5.01
C ILE A 20 -0.51 19.30 5.33
N ILE A 21 -0.88 19.81 6.50
CA ILE A 21 -0.49 21.16 6.94
C ILE A 21 1.03 21.28 7.05
N ILE A 22 1.69 20.32 7.68
CA ILE A 22 3.15 20.32 7.86
C ILE A 22 3.86 20.27 6.50
N TYR A 23 3.45 19.36 5.62
CA TYR A 23 4.04 19.22 4.28
C TYR A 23 3.79 20.47 3.42
N THR A 24 2.61 21.07 3.50
CA THR A 24 2.31 22.33 2.79
C THR A 24 3.19 23.46 3.31
N LEU A 25 3.34 23.60 4.63
CA LEU A 25 4.19 24.63 5.22
C LEU A 25 5.68 24.42 4.88
N LEU A 26 6.15 23.18 4.90
CA LEU A 26 7.51 22.84 4.51
C LEU A 26 7.73 23.10 3.02
N GLY A 27 6.78 22.74 2.16
CA GLY A 27 6.83 23.00 0.73
C GLY A 27 6.84 24.49 0.40
N LEU A 28 6.01 25.30 1.07
CA LEU A 28 6.03 26.75 0.94
C LEU A 28 7.34 27.39 1.44
N LYS A 29 7.98 26.79 2.43
CA LYS A 29 9.24 27.27 3.02
C LYS A 29 10.47 26.80 2.22
N ALA A 30 10.41 25.64 1.60
CA ALA A 30 11.44 25.11 0.71
C ALA A 30 11.53 25.85 -0.63
N GLY A 31 10.64 26.82 -0.85
CA GLY A 31 10.42 27.61 -2.04
C GLY A 31 11.60 27.78 -2.96
N THR A 32 11.38 27.52 -4.23
CA THR A 32 12.02 28.08 -5.43
C THR A 32 13.14 27.30 -6.13
N ASP A 33 13.60 26.16 -5.70
CA ASP A 33 14.38 25.27 -6.59
C ASP A 33 13.48 24.22 -7.30
N ILE A 34 12.24 24.60 -7.61
CA ILE A 34 11.23 23.76 -8.26
C ILE A 34 11.56 23.51 -9.77
N SER A 35 12.53 24.20 -10.34
CA SER A 35 12.80 24.09 -11.77
C SER A 35 13.30 22.68 -12.21
N VAL A 36 14.17 22.05 -11.44
CA VAL A 36 14.69 20.72 -11.76
C VAL A 36 13.67 19.63 -11.44
N GLU A 37 12.97 19.75 -10.31
CA GLU A 37 11.88 18.81 -9.92
C GLU A 37 10.67 18.92 -10.87
N SER A 38 10.35 20.11 -11.37
CA SER A 38 9.26 20.29 -12.34
C SER A 38 9.58 19.67 -13.70
N GLU A 39 10.84 19.66 -14.12
CA GLU A 39 11.27 19.03 -15.37
C GLU A 39 11.20 17.50 -15.28
N THR A 40 11.64 16.92 -14.16
CA THR A 40 11.53 15.48 -13.91
C THR A 40 10.05 15.03 -13.83
N VAL A 41 9.23 15.75 -13.07
CA VAL A 41 7.79 15.46 -12.97
C VAL A 41 7.09 15.59 -14.33
N ARG A 42 7.47 16.59 -15.11
CA ARG A 42 6.92 16.79 -16.46
C ARG A 42 7.32 15.67 -17.40
N GLY A 43 8.58 15.26 -17.37
CA GLY A 43 9.07 14.09 -18.11
C GLY A 43 8.35 12.80 -17.70
N MET A 44 8.09 12.59 -16.41
CA MET A 44 7.29 11.46 -15.93
C MET A 44 5.85 11.51 -16.45
N MET A 45 5.22 12.66 -16.44
CA MET A 45 3.84 12.81 -16.94
C MET A 45 3.77 12.54 -18.45
N GLU A 46 4.70 13.09 -19.23
CA GLU A 46 4.78 12.87 -20.68
C GLU A 46 5.01 11.40 -21.01
N ASN A 47 5.88 10.71 -20.28
CA ASN A 47 6.11 9.28 -20.42
C ASN A 47 4.84 8.47 -20.09
N LEU A 48 4.15 8.80 -18.98
CA LEU A 48 2.92 8.11 -18.59
C LEU A 48 1.77 8.34 -19.58
N GLU A 49 1.67 9.52 -20.18
CA GLU A 49 0.67 9.82 -21.23
C GLU A 49 0.94 9.06 -22.52
N GLN A 50 2.20 8.78 -22.82
CA GLN A 50 2.58 7.96 -23.98
C GLN A 50 2.37 6.47 -23.75
N ILE A 51 2.57 5.99 -22.51
CA ILE A 51 2.41 4.59 -22.14
C ILE A 51 0.94 4.20 -21.98
N PHE A 52 0.13 5.09 -21.39
CA PHE A 52 -1.26 4.80 -21.03
C PHE A 52 -2.25 5.76 -21.67
N HIS A 53 -3.34 5.21 -22.19
CA HIS A 53 -4.48 5.98 -22.64
C HIS A 53 -5.40 6.32 -21.47
N TRP A 54 -5.32 7.55 -20.97
CA TRP A 54 -6.11 8.01 -19.86
C TRP A 54 -7.59 8.13 -20.20
N ASN A 55 -8.44 7.44 -19.46
CA ASN A 55 -9.89 7.54 -19.57
C ASN A 55 -10.50 7.51 -18.16
N ILE A 56 -11.53 8.31 -17.95
CA ILE A 56 -12.24 8.38 -16.66
C ILE A 56 -12.86 7.02 -16.27
N LEU A 57 -13.14 6.16 -17.25
CA LEU A 57 -13.64 4.80 -17.03
C LEU A 57 -12.64 3.90 -16.31
N LEU A 58 -11.34 4.21 -16.36
CA LEU A 58 -10.31 3.50 -15.61
C LEU A 58 -10.41 3.70 -14.09
N LEU A 59 -11.22 4.65 -13.63
CA LEU A 59 -11.53 4.83 -12.21
C LEU A 59 -12.62 3.88 -11.69
N ILE A 60 -13.33 3.16 -12.56
CA ILE A 60 -14.42 2.24 -12.17
C ILE A 60 -13.96 1.19 -11.13
N PRO A 61 -12.81 0.52 -11.27
CA PRO A 61 -12.34 -0.43 -10.27
C PRO A 61 -12.18 0.19 -8.87
N ILE A 62 -11.67 1.40 -8.80
CA ILE A 62 -11.52 2.14 -7.53
C ILE A 62 -12.90 2.42 -6.92
N ILE A 63 -13.86 2.87 -7.74
CA ILE A 63 -15.23 3.15 -7.30
C ILE A 63 -15.90 1.87 -6.79
N ILE A 64 -15.69 0.72 -7.44
CA ILE A 64 -16.22 -0.58 -6.99
C ILE A 64 -15.70 -0.93 -5.60
N VAL A 65 -14.39 -0.77 -5.34
CA VAL A 65 -13.80 -1.06 -4.03
C VAL A 65 -14.35 -0.12 -2.96
N LEU A 66 -14.41 1.18 -3.24
CA LEU A 66 -14.94 2.17 -2.31
C LEU A 66 -16.41 1.94 -2.01
N ALA A 67 -17.24 1.74 -3.04
CA ALA A 67 -18.66 1.46 -2.88
C ALA A 67 -18.91 0.15 -2.10
N GLY A 68 -18.15 -0.90 -2.40
CA GLY A 68 -18.21 -2.16 -1.70
C GLY A 68 -17.84 -2.04 -0.22
N SER A 69 -16.83 -1.23 0.08
CA SER A 69 -16.39 -0.94 1.46
C SER A 69 -17.49 -0.17 2.23
N VAL A 70 -18.07 0.86 1.62
CA VAL A 70 -19.17 1.63 2.22
C VAL A 70 -20.42 0.75 2.44
N MET A 71 -20.73 -0.14 1.50
CA MET A 71 -21.84 -1.10 1.61
C MET A 71 -21.57 -2.25 2.58
N LYS A 72 -20.42 -2.28 3.25
CA LYS A 72 -20.02 -3.31 4.22
C LYS A 72 -20.05 -4.73 3.65
N LYS A 73 -19.79 -4.89 2.37
CA LYS A 73 -19.73 -6.19 1.71
C LYS A 73 -18.41 -6.91 2.02
N PRO A 74 -18.34 -8.24 1.87
CA PRO A 74 -17.09 -8.98 2.07
C PRO A 74 -15.97 -8.46 1.15
N THR A 75 -14.80 -8.23 1.70
CA THR A 75 -13.69 -7.56 0.99
C THR A 75 -13.16 -8.41 -0.17
N ILE A 76 -13.02 -9.73 0.01
CA ILE A 76 -12.44 -10.62 -0.99
C ILE A 76 -13.23 -10.64 -2.30
N PRO A 77 -14.58 -10.87 -2.31
CA PRO A 77 -15.35 -10.82 -3.55
C PRO A 77 -15.30 -9.46 -4.25
N ILE A 78 -15.27 -8.36 -3.50
CA ILE A 78 -15.21 -7.01 -4.08
C ILE A 78 -13.87 -6.78 -4.75
N MET A 79 -12.77 -7.19 -4.12
CA MET A 79 -11.43 -7.06 -4.70
C MET A 79 -11.29 -7.92 -5.96
N LEU A 80 -11.80 -9.15 -5.96
CA LEU A 80 -11.82 -10.01 -7.14
C LEU A 80 -12.64 -9.40 -8.29
N LEU A 81 -13.83 -8.88 -7.96
CA LEU A 81 -14.66 -8.20 -8.96
C LEU A 81 -13.97 -6.97 -9.53
N SER A 82 -13.39 -6.14 -8.67
CA SER A 82 -12.65 -4.95 -9.09
C SER A 82 -11.44 -5.30 -9.97
N SER A 83 -10.69 -6.34 -9.60
CA SER A 83 -9.56 -6.84 -10.39
C SER A 83 -10.00 -7.36 -11.76
N ALA A 84 -11.09 -8.13 -11.82
CA ALA A 84 -11.65 -8.59 -13.10
C ALA A 84 -12.08 -7.41 -13.99
N VAL A 85 -12.79 -6.43 -13.42
CA VAL A 85 -13.19 -5.22 -14.15
C VAL A 85 -11.98 -4.42 -14.62
N ALA A 86 -10.93 -4.27 -13.79
CA ALA A 86 -9.69 -3.61 -14.18
C ALA A 86 -9.02 -4.32 -15.37
N GLY A 87 -8.97 -5.66 -15.34
CA GLY A 87 -8.44 -6.45 -16.45
C GLY A 87 -9.22 -6.27 -17.75
N PHE A 88 -10.55 -6.29 -17.68
CA PHE A 88 -11.40 -6.00 -18.85
C PHE A 88 -11.14 -4.60 -19.42
N LEU A 89 -11.07 -3.59 -18.56
CA LEU A 89 -10.77 -2.22 -18.99
C LEU A 89 -9.38 -2.11 -19.61
N GLY A 90 -8.37 -2.81 -19.06
CA GLY A 90 -7.03 -2.88 -19.60
C GLY A 90 -7.00 -3.47 -21.02
N ILE A 91 -7.77 -4.53 -21.25
CA ILE A 91 -7.88 -5.16 -22.59
C ILE A 91 -8.56 -4.21 -23.57
N PHE A 92 -9.67 -3.55 -23.21
CA PHE A 92 -10.45 -2.73 -24.12
C PHE A 92 -9.84 -1.34 -24.39
N PHE A 93 -9.26 -0.70 -23.36
CA PHE A 93 -8.78 0.68 -23.46
C PHE A 93 -7.27 0.79 -23.67
N GLN A 94 -6.50 -0.17 -23.18
CA GLN A 94 -5.03 -0.13 -23.26
C GLN A 94 -4.49 -1.10 -24.32
N GLY A 95 -5.35 -1.95 -24.93
CA GLY A 95 -4.93 -2.90 -25.95
C GLY A 95 -4.10 -4.08 -25.41
N PHE A 96 -4.16 -4.35 -24.12
CA PHE A 96 -3.54 -5.53 -23.51
C PHE A 96 -4.23 -6.81 -23.96
N THR A 97 -3.49 -7.91 -23.97
CA THR A 97 -4.05 -9.24 -24.24
C THR A 97 -4.55 -9.89 -22.94
N LEU A 98 -5.35 -10.93 -23.09
CA LEU A 98 -5.77 -11.74 -21.94
C LEU A 98 -4.56 -12.40 -21.25
N SER A 99 -3.52 -12.75 -22.00
CA SER A 99 -2.27 -13.29 -21.47
C SER A 99 -1.57 -12.27 -20.58
N ASP A 100 -1.46 -11.01 -21.02
CA ASP A 100 -0.84 -9.92 -20.27
C ASP A 100 -1.57 -9.65 -18.94
N PHE A 101 -2.92 -9.77 -18.95
CA PHE A 101 -3.71 -9.67 -17.73
C PHE A 101 -3.39 -10.77 -16.71
N PHE A 102 -3.30 -12.03 -17.14
CA PHE A 102 -2.95 -13.13 -16.24
C PHE A 102 -1.49 -13.02 -15.76
N GLU A 103 -0.58 -12.66 -16.65
CA GLU A 103 0.82 -12.47 -16.31
C GLU A 103 1.00 -11.32 -15.31
N ALA A 104 0.36 -10.17 -15.54
CA ALA A 104 0.35 -9.06 -14.60
C ALA A 104 -0.26 -9.44 -13.25
N SER A 105 -1.29 -10.29 -13.23
CA SER A 105 -1.90 -10.77 -11.99
C SER A 105 -0.97 -11.65 -11.17
N VAL A 106 -0.14 -12.47 -11.80
CA VAL A 106 0.76 -13.42 -11.14
C VAL A 106 2.13 -12.79 -10.87
N SER A 107 2.77 -12.26 -11.89
CA SER A 107 4.16 -11.78 -11.85
C SER A 107 4.27 -10.27 -11.59
N GLY A 108 3.16 -9.55 -11.74
CA GLY A 108 3.14 -8.09 -11.73
C GLY A 108 3.20 -7.50 -13.12
N PHE A 109 2.98 -6.21 -13.20
CA PHE A 109 3.07 -5.48 -14.47
C PHE A 109 4.54 -5.32 -14.87
N SER A 110 4.86 -5.60 -16.14
CA SER A 110 6.17 -5.35 -16.73
C SER A 110 6.05 -4.46 -17.96
N MET A 111 7.10 -3.68 -18.24
CA MET A 111 7.13 -2.82 -19.42
C MET A 111 7.08 -3.59 -20.75
N GLU A 112 7.49 -4.84 -20.75
CA GLU A 112 7.43 -5.72 -21.92
C GLU A 112 5.99 -5.98 -22.41
N GLN A 113 5.00 -5.79 -21.53
CA GLN A 113 3.58 -5.95 -21.86
C GLN A 113 3.01 -4.74 -22.62
N VAL A 114 3.71 -3.61 -22.63
CA VAL A 114 3.27 -2.41 -23.32
C VAL A 114 3.83 -2.40 -24.74
N LYS A 115 2.93 -2.42 -25.72
CA LYS A 115 3.29 -2.42 -27.14
C LYS A 115 3.66 -1.00 -27.59
N GLY A 116 4.75 -0.89 -28.35
CA GLY A 116 5.15 0.37 -28.99
C GLY A 116 6.14 1.24 -28.19
N ILE A 117 6.80 0.68 -27.18
CA ILE A 117 7.82 1.36 -26.38
C ILE A 117 9.25 0.97 -26.78
N GLU A 118 9.42 0.15 -27.81
CA GLU A 118 10.73 -0.41 -28.17
C GLU A 118 11.83 0.63 -28.44
N ASP A 119 11.44 1.85 -28.81
CA ASP A 119 12.35 2.99 -29.07
C ASP A 119 12.25 4.12 -28.02
N MET A 120 11.56 3.91 -26.91
CA MET A 120 11.31 4.95 -25.92
C MET A 120 12.23 4.83 -24.71
N GLU A 121 12.97 5.87 -24.39
CA GLU A 121 13.71 5.98 -23.14
C GLU A 121 12.72 6.19 -21.97
N VAL A 122 12.34 5.09 -21.31
CA VAL A 122 11.49 5.15 -20.13
C VAL A 122 12.34 5.48 -18.91
N LEU A 123 11.93 6.51 -18.17
CA LEU A 123 12.62 6.90 -16.94
C LEU A 123 12.65 5.75 -15.92
N PRO A 124 13.81 5.49 -15.28
CA PRO A 124 13.95 4.38 -14.31
C PRO A 124 12.96 4.48 -13.14
N GLU A 125 12.56 5.69 -12.76
CA GLU A 125 11.57 5.96 -11.73
C GLU A 125 10.20 5.41 -12.12
N ILE A 126 9.79 5.57 -13.38
CA ILE A 126 8.53 5.03 -13.91
C ILE A 126 8.58 3.51 -13.94
N THR A 127 9.68 2.93 -14.40
CA THR A 127 9.86 1.49 -14.41
C THR A 127 9.75 0.92 -12.99
N SER A 128 10.39 1.54 -12.01
CA SER A 128 10.32 1.11 -10.61
C SER A 128 8.92 1.31 -9.98
N LEU A 129 8.17 2.30 -10.44
CA LEU A 129 6.81 2.57 -9.98
C LEU A 129 5.83 1.53 -10.53
N LEU A 130 5.95 1.18 -11.80
CA LEU A 130 5.03 0.30 -12.51
C LEU A 130 5.36 -1.19 -12.33
N ALA A 131 6.65 -1.56 -12.22
CA ALA A 131 7.10 -2.94 -12.01
C ALA A 131 6.82 -3.43 -10.58
N ARG A 132 5.60 -3.23 -10.12
CA ARG A 132 5.14 -3.65 -8.78
C ARG A 132 3.84 -4.43 -8.89
N GLY A 133 3.59 -5.26 -7.89
CA GLY A 133 2.35 -6.03 -7.79
C GLY A 133 2.53 -7.49 -8.18
N GLY A 134 1.39 -8.12 -8.51
CA GLY A 134 1.33 -9.56 -8.77
C GLY A 134 1.31 -10.39 -7.49
N MET A 135 0.80 -11.61 -7.59
CA MET A 135 0.74 -12.55 -6.47
C MET A 135 2.13 -12.95 -5.98
N ASN A 136 3.11 -13.01 -6.88
CA ASN A 136 4.49 -13.40 -6.54
C ASN A 136 5.15 -12.41 -5.57
N SER A 137 4.84 -11.12 -5.66
CA SER A 137 5.38 -10.13 -4.73
C SER A 137 4.88 -10.32 -3.29
N MET A 138 3.76 -11.02 -3.11
CA MET A 138 3.21 -11.33 -1.79
C MET A 138 3.78 -12.61 -1.17
N LEU A 139 4.50 -13.44 -1.93
CA LEU A 139 5.05 -14.71 -1.43
C LEU A 139 6.04 -14.51 -0.29
N GLU A 140 6.90 -13.50 -0.37
CA GLU A 140 7.83 -13.16 0.71
C GLU A 140 7.08 -12.76 1.99
N THR A 141 6.04 -11.95 1.85
CA THR A 141 5.18 -11.54 2.97
C THR A 141 4.46 -12.74 3.58
N ILE A 142 3.94 -13.65 2.75
CA ILE A 142 3.29 -14.89 3.23
C ILE A 142 4.28 -15.77 3.97
N LEU A 143 5.50 -15.94 3.46
CA LEU A 143 6.55 -16.71 4.12
C LEU A 143 6.91 -16.11 5.48
N LEU A 144 7.08 -14.78 5.53
CA LEU A 144 7.36 -14.05 6.76
C LEU A 144 6.24 -14.25 7.79
N ILE A 145 4.97 -14.15 7.36
CA ILE A 145 3.81 -14.37 8.21
C ILE A 145 3.80 -15.80 8.75
N LEU A 146 4.05 -16.81 7.92
CA LEU A 146 4.12 -18.21 8.34
C LEU A 146 5.22 -18.44 9.39
N CYS A 147 6.41 -17.89 9.17
CA CYS A 147 7.51 -17.95 10.12
C CYS A 147 7.16 -17.25 11.44
N ALA A 148 6.56 -16.04 11.37
CA ALA A 148 6.17 -15.27 12.53
C ALA A 148 5.10 -16.00 13.37
N PHE A 149 4.07 -16.57 12.74
CA PHE A 149 3.05 -17.34 13.44
C PHE A 149 3.60 -18.64 14.04
N SER A 150 4.50 -19.33 13.34
CA SER A 150 5.16 -20.51 13.87
C SER A 150 5.98 -20.18 15.12
N PHE A 151 6.75 -19.11 15.06
CA PHE A 151 7.53 -18.62 16.20
C PHE A 151 6.63 -18.15 17.36
N ALA A 152 5.59 -17.39 17.07
CA ALA A 152 4.61 -16.97 18.07
C ALA A 152 3.91 -18.18 18.74
N GLY A 153 3.58 -19.21 17.97
CA GLY A 153 3.02 -20.46 18.49
C GLY A 153 3.96 -21.16 19.48
N ILE A 154 5.25 -21.24 19.16
CA ILE A 154 6.27 -21.84 20.05
C ILE A 154 6.40 -21.01 21.35
N ILE A 155 6.49 -19.70 21.25
CA ILE A 155 6.59 -18.82 22.43
C ILE A 155 5.36 -18.93 23.30
N THR A 156 4.17 -18.98 22.69
CA THR A 156 2.90 -19.14 23.45
C THR A 156 2.84 -20.48 24.14
N SER A 157 3.19 -21.56 23.45
CA SER A 157 3.15 -22.93 24.05
C SER A 157 4.22 -23.14 25.12
N SER A 158 5.32 -22.41 25.07
CA SER A 158 6.38 -22.46 26.11
C SER A 158 6.04 -21.70 27.40
N GLY A 159 4.93 -20.95 27.43
CA GLY A 159 4.53 -20.11 28.55
C GLY A 159 5.35 -18.83 28.73
N CYS A 160 6.35 -18.59 27.87
CA CYS A 160 7.17 -17.38 27.93
C CYS A 160 6.34 -16.12 27.76
N LEU A 161 5.32 -16.17 26.91
CA LEU A 161 4.44 -15.02 26.66
C LEU A 161 3.64 -14.66 27.91
N ASP A 162 3.17 -15.65 28.67
CA ASP A 162 2.39 -15.44 29.89
C ASP A 162 3.22 -14.73 30.96
N VAL A 163 4.48 -15.10 31.12
CA VAL A 163 5.42 -14.43 32.05
C VAL A 163 5.66 -12.98 31.64
N ILE A 164 5.82 -12.71 30.36
CA ILE A 164 6.02 -11.36 29.84
C ILE A 164 4.76 -10.51 30.06
N LEU A 165 3.57 -11.05 29.76
CA LEU A 165 2.29 -10.36 29.94
C LEU A 165 1.99 -10.11 31.43
N GLU A 166 2.30 -11.04 32.32
CA GLU A 166 2.16 -10.86 33.75
C GLU A 166 3.05 -9.73 34.27
N LYS A 167 4.32 -9.69 33.88
CA LYS A 167 5.25 -8.60 34.20
C LYS A 167 4.79 -7.26 33.64
N LEU A 168 4.31 -7.23 32.41
CA LEU A 168 3.80 -6.02 31.77
C LEU A 168 2.55 -5.50 32.49
N SER A 169 1.64 -6.40 32.89
CA SER A 169 0.41 -6.03 33.59
C SER A 169 0.68 -5.44 34.98
N GLN A 170 1.77 -5.84 35.65
CA GLN A 170 2.19 -5.25 36.92
C GLN A 170 2.70 -3.80 36.79
N VAL A 171 3.30 -3.47 35.66
CA VAL A 171 3.81 -2.11 35.37
C VAL A 171 2.71 -1.18 34.86
N VAL A 172 1.72 -1.72 34.16
CA VAL A 172 0.64 -0.96 33.53
C VAL A 172 -0.55 -0.85 34.48
N LYS A 173 -0.59 0.22 35.27
CA LYS A 173 -1.67 0.46 36.24
C LYS A 173 -2.84 1.27 35.68
N ASN A 174 -2.65 2.03 34.60
CA ASN A 174 -3.63 2.96 34.04
C ASN A 174 -3.78 2.76 32.51
N ARG A 175 -4.97 3.10 31.97
CA ARG A 175 -5.22 3.05 30.50
C ARG A 175 -4.22 3.87 29.69
N PHE A 176 -3.82 5.03 30.21
CA PHE A 176 -2.82 5.88 29.57
C PHE A 176 -1.43 5.21 29.53
N SER A 177 -1.02 4.59 30.66
CA SER A 177 0.25 3.85 30.74
C SER A 177 0.27 2.65 29.78
N LEU A 178 -0.87 1.99 29.58
CA LEU A 178 -1.01 0.90 28.59
C LEU A 178 -0.76 1.41 27.17
N ILE A 179 -1.45 2.48 26.79
CA ILE A 179 -1.33 3.06 25.45
C ILE A 179 0.10 3.54 25.21
N LEU A 180 0.67 4.26 26.18
CA LEU A 180 2.04 4.77 26.07
C LEU A 180 3.07 3.63 25.94
N SER A 181 2.95 2.59 26.77
CA SER A 181 3.81 1.40 26.71
C SER A 181 3.72 0.70 25.37
N THR A 182 2.51 0.55 24.84
CA THR A 182 2.30 -0.07 23.52
C THR A 182 2.94 0.75 22.42
N VAL A 183 2.73 2.06 22.40
CA VAL A 183 3.32 2.96 21.39
C VAL A 183 4.85 2.94 21.46
N VAL A 184 5.41 3.09 22.67
CA VAL A 184 6.87 3.07 22.86
C VAL A 184 7.46 1.73 22.42
N SER A 185 6.83 0.61 22.81
CA SER A 185 7.27 -0.73 22.41
C SER A 185 7.22 -0.91 20.89
N THR A 186 6.15 -0.48 20.25
CA THR A 186 6.00 -0.58 18.79
C THR A 186 7.04 0.26 18.05
N VAL A 187 7.26 1.51 18.49
CA VAL A 187 8.26 2.39 17.89
C VAL A 187 9.68 1.81 18.10
N THR A 188 9.96 1.31 19.30
CA THR A 188 11.26 0.70 19.59
C THR A 188 11.52 -0.52 18.73
N MET A 189 10.51 -1.38 18.54
CA MET A 189 10.62 -2.55 17.67
C MET A 189 10.78 -2.15 16.20
N ALA A 190 10.02 -1.18 15.72
CA ALA A 190 10.16 -0.68 14.35
C ALA A 190 11.57 -0.15 14.08
N VAL A 191 12.12 0.66 14.99
CA VAL A 191 13.50 1.16 14.88
C VAL A 191 14.53 0.03 14.98
N ALA A 192 14.33 -0.95 15.87
CA ALA A 192 15.26 -2.05 16.04
C ALA A 192 15.26 -3.04 14.87
N THR A 193 14.10 -3.23 14.22
CA THR A 193 13.96 -4.13 13.05
C THR A 193 14.30 -3.44 11.73
N GLY A 194 14.44 -2.11 11.71
CA GLY A 194 14.69 -1.35 10.49
C GLY A 194 13.57 -1.51 9.46
N SER A 195 12.37 -1.86 9.90
CA SER A 195 11.22 -1.97 9.02
C SER A 195 10.63 -0.58 8.79
N ASP A 196 10.72 -0.13 7.54
CA ASP A 196 10.03 1.06 7.04
C ASP A 196 8.51 0.85 6.97
#